data_94c956867b137d8047591c0aed18ff23
#
_entry.id   94c956867b137d8047591c0aed18ff23
#
_cell.length_a   1.000
_cell.length_b   1.000
_cell.length_c   1.000
_cell.angle_alpha   90.00
_cell.angle_beta   90.00
_cell.angle_gamma   90.00
#
_symmetry.space_group_name_H-M   'P 1'
#
loop_
_entity.id
_entity.type
_entity.pdbx_description
1 polymer ?
#
loop_
_entity_poly.entity_id
_entity_poly.type
_entity_poly.pdbx_seq_one_letter_code
_entity_poly.pdbx_strand_id
1 'polypeptide(L)'
;SKKGVAVNFWQQKRGYLKNGYILSFLMNIQYTIVSQPDGYSPEAVDKIADKYQVTQGTNKKLKQKPNVVVIMNETFSDLNVVNKIKTNKEVMPFINSLSENTIKGHMLVSVFGGGTSNSEYEFLTGNSVSSLPLNGNAYTQFVKHKVPSLASQLKQQGYDTLAFHPYKAHGWNRDTVYPLIGFDNFLDETSMNPNGEKFRRWYSDAEDYNKIIDIFNKKKAGQPLFLFNVTIQNHGGYLIADKNFKEEIKIKDEKATDTANRYLSLIHESDRAFEKIINYFKNQKEPTIVVMFGDHQPKLEDSFYELLYGKSLNSLSLKELQKKYTVPFIIWANYDIDAKSDVENVSANYLSSLMLQQTNLKMSRYNEFLLNMRNEVPALNANGYVDKDGKNHELSENNEYTKLITQYQYLQYNSLMDKKHVSTDLFSVKDGK
;
A
#
# COMPACT_ATOMS: atom_id res chain seq x y z
N SER A 1 25.78 9.91 3.42
CA SER A 1 26.05 11.07 2.55
C SER A 1 27.31 11.80 3.01
N LYS A 2 28.41 11.61 2.30
CA LYS A 2 29.60 12.43 2.47
C LYS A 2 29.27 13.84 1.96
N LYS A 3 29.33 14.87 2.84
CA LYS A 3 29.21 16.30 2.58
C LYS A 3 27.81 16.91 2.42
N GLY A 4 26.85 16.67 3.31
CA GLY A 4 25.72 17.60 3.49
C GLY A 4 24.77 17.83 2.29
N VAL A 5 24.89 17.04 1.22
CA VAL A 5 24.09 17.12 0.02
C VAL A 5 22.94 16.10 0.13
N ALA A 6 21.70 16.59 0.20
CA ALA A 6 20.51 15.75 0.29
C ALA A 6 19.61 15.96 -0.93
N VAL A 7 19.18 14.87 -1.55
CA VAL A 7 18.13 14.90 -2.58
C VAL A 7 16.79 14.99 -1.86
N ASN A 8 15.96 15.96 -2.21
CA ASN A 8 14.63 16.13 -1.66
C ASN A 8 13.60 16.09 -2.78
N PHE A 9 13.06 14.89 -3.05
CA PHE A 9 12.08 14.69 -4.12
C PHE A 9 10.71 15.32 -3.82
N TRP A 10 10.38 15.52 -2.55
CA TRP A 10 9.15 16.18 -2.13
C TRP A 10 9.20 17.70 -2.34
N GLN A 11 10.38 18.32 -2.21
CA GLN A 11 10.60 19.75 -2.36
C GLN A 11 11.80 20.02 -3.28
N GLN A 12 11.71 19.61 -4.53
CA GLN A 12 12.79 19.75 -5.53
C GLN A 12 13.36 21.18 -5.57
N LYS A 13 12.49 22.20 -5.50
CA LYS A 13 12.90 23.61 -5.48
C LYS A 13 13.87 23.94 -4.34
N ARG A 14 13.70 23.34 -3.14
CA ARG A 14 14.65 23.49 -2.04
C ARG A 14 15.95 22.76 -2.28
N GLY A 15 15.92 21.61 -2.95
CA GLY A 15 17.13 20.91 -3.39
C GLY A 15 17.97 21.76 -4.34
N TYR A 16 17.33 22.36 -5.35
CA TYR A 16 18.00 23.27 -6.29
C TYR A 16 18.59 24.51 -5.62
N LEU A 17 17.89 25.12 -4.65
CA LEU A 17 18.38 26.29 -3.91
C LEU A 17 19.58 25.95 -3.02
N LYS A 18 19.60 24.74 -2.43
CA LYS A 18 20.68 24.32 -1.51
C LYS A 18 21.92 23.80 -2.22
N ASN A 19 21.75 23.03 -3.29
CA ASN A 19 22.84 22.32 -3.97
C ASN A 19 23.27 22.98 -5.28
N GLY A 20 22.55 24.00 -5.75
CA GLY A 20 22.70 24.58 -7.09
C GLY A 20 22.01 23.71 -8.18
N TYR A 21 21.69 24.36 -9.30
CA TYR A 21 20.89 23.71 -10.37
C TYR A 21 21.61 22.52 -11.00
N ILE A 22 22.89 22.68 -11.40
CA ILE A 22 23.66 21.66 -12.11
C ILE A 22 23.89 20.41 -11.24
N LEU A 23 24.29 20.60 -9.98
CA LEU A 23 24.53 19.48 -9.07
C LEU A 23 23.24 18.73 -8.75
N SER A 24 22.16 19.46 -8.47
CA SER A 24 20.83 18.84 -8.26
C SER A 24 20.32 18.11 -9.49
N PHE A 25 20.55 18.66 -10.68
CA PHE A 25 20.19 18.02 -11.95
C PHE A 25 20.98 16.73 -12.18
N LEU A 26 22.30 16.75 -12.04
CA LEU A 26 23.16 15.56 -12.19
C LEU A 26 22.86 14.49 -11.14
N MET A 27 22.57 14.88 -9.92
CA MET A 27 22.16 13.95 -8.85
C MET A 27 20.80 13.33 -9.15
N ASN A 28 19.86 14.09 -9.71
CA ASN A 28 18.53 13.59 -10.02
C ASN A 28 18.54 12.65 -11.23
N ILE A 29 19.42 12.83 -12.22
CA ILE A 29 19.50 11.95 -13.40
C ILE A 29 19.74 10.50 -13.00
N GLN A 30 20.69 10.22 -12.11
CA GLN A 30 20.98 8.84 -11.70
C GLN A 30 19.80 8.14 -11.01
N TYR A 31 18.85 8.92 -10.44
CA TYR A 31 17.62 8.41 -9.80
C TYR A 31 16.41 8.37 -10.74
N THR A 32 16.57 8.74 -12.01
CA THR A 32 15.49 8.74 -13.01
C THR A 32 15.66 7.68 -14.08
N ILE A 33 16.79 6.97 -14.09
CA ILE A 33 17.07 5.93 -15.09
C ILE A 33 16.82 4.57 -14.45
N VAL A 34 15.80 3.86 -14.94
CA VAL A 34 15.62 2.44 -14.68
C VAL A 34 16.34 1.69 -15.80
N SER A 35 17.43 1.02 -15.47
CA SER A 35 18.16 0.20 -16.44
C SER A 35 17.32 -1.01 -16.85
N GLN A 36 17.37 -1.34 -18.13
CA GLN A 36 16.81 -2.59 -18.61
C GLN A 36 17.51 -3.76 -17.92
N PRO A 37 16.76 -4.71 -17.31
CA PRO A 37 17.37 -5.89 -16.71
C PRO A 37 18.11 -6.75 -17.74
N ASP A 38 19.26 -7.30 -17.36
CA ASP A 38 20.05 -8.17 -18.23
C ASP A 38 19.22 -9.38 -18.67
N GLY A 39 19.18 -9.63 -19.98
CA GLY A 39 18.39 -10.71 -20.57
C GLY A 39 16.88 -10.40 -20.74
N TYR A 40 16.44 -9.18 -20.43
CA TYR A 40 15.07 -8.78 -20.72
C TYR A 40 14.82 -8.71 -22.23
N SER A 41 13.69 -9.28 -22.65
CA SER A 41 13.07 -9.03 -23.96
C SER A 41 11.56 -9.28 -23.87
N PRO A 42 10.73 -8.75 -24.80
CA PRO A 42 9.30 -9.07 -24.84
C PRO A 42 9.05 -10.59 -24.91
N GLU A 43 9.85 -11.32 -25.69
CA GLU A 43 9.73 -12.79 -25.82
C GLU A 43 10.07 -13.51 -24.50
N ALA A 44 10.97 -12.95 -23.68
CA ALA A 44 11.23 -13.50 -22.35
C ALA A 44 10.03 -13.31 -21.41
N VAL A 45 9.30 -12.19 -21.53
CA VAL A 45 8.05 -11.92 -20.82
C VAL A 45 6.96 -12.90 -21.27
N ASP A 46 6.79 -13.11 -22.58
CA ASP A 46 5.79 -14.03 -23.12
C ASP A 46 6.05 -15.47 -22.65
N LYS A 47 7.31 -15.92 -22.64
CA LYS A 47 7.69 -17.24 -22.11
C LYS A 47 7.37 -17.40 -20.61
N ILE A 48 7.36 -16.32 -19.85
CA ILE A 48 6.92 -16.35 -18.44
C ILE A 48 5.40 -16.40 -18.39
N ALA A 49 4.70 -15.56 -19.17
CA ALA A 49 3.26 -15.49 -19.22
C ALA A 49 2.61 -16.84 -19.64
N ASP A 50 3.22 -17.55 -20.58
CA ASP A 50 2.73 -18.84 -21.08
C ASP A 50 2.70 -19.98 -20.04
N LYS A 51 3.38 -19.79 -18.91
CA LYS A 51 3.35 -20.74 -17.79
C LYS A 51 2.09 -20.61 -16.93
N TYR A 52 1.34 -19.53 -17.10
CA TYR A 52 0.19 -19.18 -16.28
C TYR A 52 -1.06 -19.05 -17.13
N GLN A 53 -2.21 -19.20 -16.49
CA GLN A 53 -3.52 -19.05 -17.14
C GLN A 53 -4.30 -17.94 -16.45
N VAL A 54 -5.24 -17.32 -17.15
CA VAL A 54 -6.28 -16.52 -16.51
C VAL A 54 -7.14 -17.46 -15.69
N THR A 55 -7.28 -17.17 -14.40
CA THR A 55 -8.04 -17.97 -13.46
C THR A 55 -9.23 -17.18 -12.91
N GLN A 56 -9.88 -17.72 -11.93
CA GLN A 56 -10.97 -17.08 -11.19
C GLN A 56 -10.71 -17.25 -9.71
N GLY A 57 -11.04 -16.23 -8.92
CA GLY A 57 -11.00 -16.30 -7.47
C GLY A 57 -11.78 -17.48 -6.93
N THR A 58 -11.40 -17.97 -5.77
CA THR A 58 -11.85 -19.28 -5.26
C THR A 58 -13.27 -19.27 -4.69
N ASN A 59 -13.87 -18.10 -4.49
CA ASN A 59 -15.19 -17.97 -3.86
C ASN A 59 -16.33 -18.24 -4.85
N LYS A 60 -16.59 -19.52 -5.13
CA LYS A 60 -17.64 -19.98 -6.05
C LYS A 60 -19.07 -19.79 -5.52
N LYS A 61 -19.25 -19.46 -4.23
CA LYS A 61 -20.57 -19.21 -3.63
C LYS A 61 -21.16 -17.85 -4.02
N LEU A 62 -20.31 -16.90 -4.42
CA LEU A 62 -20.75 -15.58 -4.87
C LEU A 62 -21.47 -15.68 -6.22
N LYS A 63 -22.74 -15.26 -6.24
CA LYS A 63 -23.58 -15.24 -7.45
C LYS A 63 -23.41 -13.96 -8.26
N GLN A 64 -22.91 -12.90 -7.66
CA GLN A 64 -22.65 -11.61 -8.29
C GLN A 64 -21.25 -11.10 -7.90
N LYS A 65 -20.72 -10.17 -8.68
CA LYS A 65 -19.44 -9.56 -8.41
C LYS A 65 -19.51 -8.70 -7.15
N PRO A 66 -18.60 -8.85 -6.18
CA PRO A 66 -18.63 -8.02 -4.97
C PRO A 66 -18.20 -6.59 -5.29
N ASN A 67 -18.67 -5.59 -4.56
CA ASN A 67 -18.02 -4.30 -4.49
C ASN A 67 -16.66 -4.47 -3.82
N VAL A 68 -15.66 -3.72 -4.29
CA VAL A 68 -14.29 -3.74 -3.75
C VAL A 68 -13.99 -2.37 -3.18
N VAL A 69 -13.86 -2.27 -1.88
CA VAL A 69 -13.51 -1.04 -1.16
C VAL A 69 -12.14 -1.22 -0.54
N VAL A 70 -11.20 -0.41 -0.97
CA VAL A 70 -9.82 -0.44 -0.48
C VAL A 70 -9.51 0.87 0.23
N ILE A 71 -9.05 0.77 1.46
CA ILE A 71 -8.67 1.89 2.31
C ILE A 71 -7.18 1.76 2.62
N MET A 72 -6.35 2.56 1.98
CA MET A 72 -4.97 2.75 2.41
C MET A 72 -4.96 3.84 3.47
N ASN A 73 -4.83 3.43 4.72
CA ASN A 73 -4.89 4.34 5.85
C ASN A 73 -3.51 4.97 6.08
N GLU A 74 -3.46 6.30 5.91
CA GLU A 74 -2.24 7.12 6.04
C GLU A 74 -1.53 6.85 7.36
N THR A 75 -0.25 6.49 7.28
CA THR A 75 0.65 6.26 8.43
C THR A 75 0.06 5.27 9.46
N PHE A 76 -0.78 4.33 9.03
CA PHE A 76 -1.40 3.35 9.94
C PHE A 76 -0.45 2.20 10.23
N SER A 77 -0.06 2.03 11.49
CA SER A 77 0.86 0.95 11.88
C SER A 77 0.60 0.41 13.28
N ASP A 78 1.02 -0.82 13.49
CA ASP A 78 1.12 -1.44 14.81
C ASP A 78 2.58 -1.46 15.26
N LEU A 79 2.97 -0.56 16.13
CA LEU A 79 4.35 -0.47 16.63
C LEU A 79 4.76 -1.68 17.49
N ASN A 80 3.80 -2.53 17.91
CA ASN A 80 4.09 -3.79 18.60
C ASN A 80 4.90 -4.78 17.73
N VAL A 81 4.91 -4.61 16.40
CA VAL A 81 5.77 -5.42 15.50
C VAL A 81 7.26 -5.18 15.75
N VAL A 82 7.63 -3.99 16.23
CA VAL A 82 9.01 -3.68 16.63
C VAL A 82 9.32 -4.30 17.98
N ASN A 83 8.51 -3.95 18.98
CA ASN A 83 8.54 -4.54 20.31
C ASN A 83 7.23 -4.23 21.05
N LYS A 84 6.86 -5.09 21.99
CA LYS A 84 5.60 -4.95 22.74
C LYS A 84 5.59 -3.65 23.56
N ILE A 85 4.58 -2.82 23.31
CA ILE A 85 4.35 -1.55 24.00
C ILE A 85 3.22 -1.73 25.01
N LYS A 86 3.48 -1.35 26.27
CA LYS A 86 2.45 -1.31 27.32
C LYS A 86 1.78 0.05 27.31
N THR A 87 0.48 0.10 27.13
CA THR A 87 -0.34 1.30 27.11
C THR A 87 -1.40 1.27 28.22
N ASN A 88 -2.01 2.42 28.51
CA ASN A 88 -3.10 2.52 29.48
C ASN A 88 -4.37 1.77 29.06
N LYS A 89 -4.61 1.68 27.74
CA LYS A 89 -5.69 0.88 27.12
C LYS A 89 -5.23 0.36 25.77
N GLU A 90 -5.93 -0.61 25.21
CA GLU A 90 -5.64 -1.19 23.91
C GLU A 90 -5.76 -0.13 22.80
N VAL A 91 -4.81 -0.17 21.85
CA VAL A 91 -4.72 0.83 20.77
C VAL A 91 -5.76 0.54 19.66
N MET A 92 -5.90 -0.73 19.28
CA MET A 92 -6.78 -1.16 18.18
C MET A 92 -7.72 -2.29 18.62
N PRO A 93 -8.64 -2.04 19.60
CA PRO A 93 -9.48 -3.09 20.17
C PRO A 93 -10.42 -3.71 19.14
N PHE A 94 -11.00 -2.92 18.22
CA PHE A 94 -11.92 -3.44 17.22
C PHE A 94 -11.21 -4.32 16.20
N ILE A 95 -10.12 -3.84 15.59
CA ILE A 95 -9.35 -4.62 14.61
C ILE A 95 -8.82 -5.92 15.22
N ASN A 96 -8.34 -5.87 16.46
CA ASN A 96 -7.87 -7.06 17.15
C ASN A 96 -8.99 -8.07 17.40
N SER A 97 -10.22 -7.62 17.63
CA SER A 97 -11.40 -8.48 17.85
C SER A 97 -11.95 -9.13 16.57
N LEU A 98 -11.64 -8.56 15.37
CA LEU A 98 -12.14 -9.10 14.11
C LEU A 98 -11.62 -10.52 13.86
N SER A 99 -12.53 -11.45 13.55
CA SER A 99 -12.19 -12.85 13.24
C SER A 99 -13.10 -13.44 12.16
N GLU A 100 -14.40 -13.15 12.19
CA GLU A 100 -15.35 -13.66 11.22
C GLU A 100 -15.13 -12.99 9.85
N ASN A 101 -15.10 -13.81 8.79
CA ASN A 101 -14.89 -13.33 7.41
C ASN A 101 -13.72 -12.35 7.27
N THR A 102 -12.64 -12.61 8.02
CA THR A 102 -11.50 -11.71 8.14
C THR A 102 -10.18 -12.44 7.90
N ILE A 103 -9.37 -11.88 7.01
CA ILE A 103 -7.94 -12.21 6.90
C ILE A 103 -7.19 -10.98 7.38
N LYS A 104 -6.37 -11.12 8.41
CA LYS A 104 -5.59 -10.01 8.97
C LYS A 104 -4.20 -10.45 9.39
N GLY A 105 -3.30 -9.49 9.41
CA GLY A 105 -1.92 -9.71 9.81
C GLY A 105 -1.06 -8.48 9.51
N HIS A 106 0.21 -8.75 9.27
CA HIS A 106 1.19 -7.70 8.99
C HIS A 106 1.87 -7.95 7.63
N MET A 107 2.18 -6.88 6.92
CA MET A 107 2.85 -6.95 5.62
C MET A 107 4.02 -5.98 5.54
N LEU A 108 4.99 -6.31 4.69
CA LEU A 108 6.08 -5.41 4.33
C LEU A 108 5.62 -4.36 3.32
N VAL A 109 6.07 -3.13 3.55
CA VAL A 109 6.00 -2.01 2.60
C VAL A 109 7.41 -1.50 2.33
N SER A 110 7.60 -0.76 1.25
CA SER A 110 8.94 -0.31 0.82
C SER A 110 9.35 1.05 1.36
N VAL A 111 8.48 1.73 2.09
CA VAL A 111 8.72 3.11 2.56
C VAL A 111 8.50 3.26 4.06
N PHE A 112 9.17 4.28 4.64
CA PHE A 112 9.11 4.58 6.07
C PHE A 112 9.00 6.09 6.28
N GLY A 113 8.02 6.52 7.07
CA GLY A 113 7.84 7.92 7.45
C GLY A 113 7.43 8.85 6.31
N GLY A 114 6.95 8.30 5.20
CA GLY A 114 6.53 9.02 4.01
C GLY A 114 6.74 8.19 2.75
N GLY A 115 6.29 8.68 1.60
CA GLY A 115 6.37 7.97 0.33
C GLY A 115 5.11 7.18 0.01
N THR A 116 3.97 7.60 0.54
CA THR A 116 2.63 7.01 0.41
C THR A 116 2.33 6.47 -1.00
N SER A 117 2.64 7.25 -2.04
CA SER A 117 2.40 6.85 -3.43
C SER A 117 3.18 5.61 -3.89
N ASN A 118 4.27 5.24 -3.23
CA ASN A 118 4.99 4.00 -3.51
C ASN A 118 4.20 2.78 -2.98
N SER A 119 3.58 2.88 -1.81
CA SER A 119 2.70 1.84 -1.29
C SER A 119 1.41 1.71 -2.11
N GLU A 120 0.84 2.84 -2.60
CA GLU A 120 -0.26 2.81 -3.58
C GLU A 120 0.15 2.05 -4.85
N TYR A 121 1.32 2.38 -5.40
CA TYR A 121 1.85 1.75 -6.60
C TYR A 121 2.02 0.24 -6.42
N GLU A 122 2.64 -0.20 -5.33
CA GLU A 122 2.86 -1.62 -5.05
C GLU A 122 1.54 -2.38 -4.95
N PHE A 123 0.57 -1.86 -4.20
CA PHE A 123 -0.75 -2.49 -4.06
C PHE A 123 -1.53 -2.52 -5.38
N LEU A 124 -1.61 -1.38 -6.09
CA LEU A 124 -2.45 -1.25 -7.27
C LEU A 124 -1.89 -1.98 -8.49
N THR A 125 -0.57 -2.04 -8.65
CA THR A 125 0.06 -2.65 -9.82
C THR A 125 0.55 -4.08 -9.60
N GLY A 126 0.76 -4.50 -8.34
CA GLY A 126 1.46 -5.75 -8.04
C GLY A 126 2.97 -5.69 -8.28
N ASN A 127 3.49 -4.54 -8.70
CA ASN A 127 4.93 -4.30 -8.84
C ASN A 127 5.53 -3.94 -7.48
N SER A 128 6.87 -3.95 -7.38
CA SER A 128 7.58 -3.45 -6.21
C SER A 128 8.52 -2.32 -6.57
N VAL A 129 8.62 -1.31 -5.73
CA VAL A 129 9.61 -0.24 -5.90
C VAL A 129 11.05 -0.72 -5.66
N SER A 130 11.25 -1.96 -5.25
CA SER A 130 12.57 -2.60 -5.18
C SER A 130 13.29 -2.65 -6.52
N SER A 131 12.55 -2.61 -7.64
CA SER A 131 13.10 -2.55 -9.01
C SER A 131 13.39 -1.13 -9.50
N LEU A 132 13.03 -0.12 -8.72
CA LEU A 132 13.29 1.28 -9.03
C LEU A 132 14.62 1.75 -8.43
N PRO A 133 15.22 2.81 -8.96
CA PRO A 133 16.39 3.42 -8.35
C PRO A 133 16.15 3.78 -6.88
N LEU A 134 17.19 3.72 -6.07
CA LEU A 134 17.12 4.02 -4.63
C LEU A 134 16.45 5.39 -4.39
N ASN A 135 15.47 5.42 -3.47
CA ASN A 135 14.61 6.57 -3.20
C ASN A 135 13.76 7.05 -4.39
N GLY A 136 13.60 6.22 -5.42
CA GLY A 136 12.70 6.51 -6.54
C GLY A 136 11.25 6.59 -6.07
N ASN A 137 10.47 7.47 -6.73
CA ASN A 137 9.03 7.55 -6.51
C ASN A 137 8.30 7.20 -7.81
N ALA A 138 7.51 6.12 -7.76
CA ALA A 138 6.85 5.58 -8.94
C ALA A 138 5.97 6.62 -9.64
N TYR A 139 5.13 7.34 -8.90
CA TYR A 139 4.15 8.27 -9.47
C TYR A 139 4.77 9.53 -10.05
N THR A 140 5.72 10.13 -9.35
CA THR A 140 6.30 11.40 -9.80
C THR A 140 7.35 11.23 -10.89
N GLN A 141 8.02 10.07 -10.96
CA GLN A 141 9.15 9.85 -11.82
C GLN A 141 8.90 8.88 -12.98
N PHE A 142 8.18 7.75 -12.76
CA PHE A 142 8.18 6.62 -13.68
C PHE A 142 6.83 6.35 -14.36
N VAL A 143 5.69 6.57 -13.72
CA VAL A 143 4.38 6.38 -14.35
C VAL A 143 4.10 7.52 -15.32
N LYS A 144 4.44 7.31 -16.60
CA LYS A 144 4.31 8.31 -17.69
C LYS A 144 3.45 7.84 -18.85
N HIS A 145 2.90 6.64 -18.78
CA HIS A 145 2.01 6.02 -19.75
C HIS A 145 1.02 5.11 -19.01
N LYS A 146 0.11 4.47 -19.76
CA LYS A 146 -0.82 3.51 -19.17
C LYS A 146 -0.05 2.32 -18.59
N VAL A 147 -0.23 2.05 -17.30
CA VAL A 147 0.37 0.93 -16.58
C VAL A 147 -0.75 0.00 -16.13
N PRO A 148 -0.64 -1.32 -16.38
CA PRO A 148 -1.61 -2.30 -15.88
C PRO A 148 -1.73 -2.24 -14.35
N SER A 149 -2.97 -2.33 -13.85
CA SER A 149 -3.25 -2.25 -12.42
C SER A 149 -4.53 -2.99 -12.05
N LEU A 150 -4.80 -3.12 -10.76
CA LEU A 150 -6.07 -3.63 -10.25
C LEU A 150 -7.26 -2.81 -10.79
N ALA A 151 -7.14 -1.48 -10.90
CA ALA A 151 -8.20 -0.63 -11.44
C ALA A 151 -8.51 -0.98 -12.91
N SER A 152 -7.48 -1.08 -13.75
CA SER A 152 -7.65 -1.47 -15.15
C SER A 152 -8.19 -2.90 -15.31
N GLN A 153 -7.78 -3.81 -14.43
CA GLN A 153 -8.25 -5.21 -14.40
C GLN A 153 -9.73 -5.31 -13.99
N LEU A 154 -10.16 -4.58 -12.97
CA LEU A 154 -11.55 -4.56 -12.53
C LEU A 154 -12.45 -3.84 -13.55
N LYS A 155 -11.96 -2.76 -14.17
CA LYS A 155 -12.65 -2.10 -15.28
C LYS A 155 -12.94 -3.05 -16.45
N GLN A 156 -12.00 -3.92 -16.82
CA GLN A 156 -12.22 -4.97 -17.84
C GLN A 156 -13.34 -5.94 -17.44
N GLN A 157 -13.65 -6.04 -16.16
CA GLN A 157 -14.71 -6.87 -15.62
C GLN A 157 -16.02 -6.09 -15.36
N GLY A 158 -16.12 -4.83 -15.82
CA GLY A 158 -17.33 -4.02 -15.77
C GLY A 158 -17.54 -3.23 -14.48
N TYR A 159 -16.48 -2.98 -13.72
CA TYR A 159 -16.53 -2.12 -12.55
C TYR A 159 -16.49 -0.64 -12.92
N ASP A 160 -17.24 0.18 -12.20
CA ASP A 160 -16.95 1.59 -12.06
C ASP A 160 -15.72 1.74 -11.16
N THR A 161 -14.73 2.52 -11.57
CA THR A 161 -13.46 2.65 -10.85
C THR A 161 -13.26 4.09 -10.36
N LEU A 162 -13.19 4.26 -9.05
CA LEU A 162 -13.10 5.55 -8.39
C LEU A 162 -11.94 5.56 -7.38
N ALA A 163 -11.05 6.54 -7.50
CA ALA A 163 -10.08 6.87 -6.48
C ALA A 163 -10.59 8.07 -5.64
N PHE A 164 -10.24 8.09 -4.35
CA PHE A 164 -10.63 9.17 -3.45
C PHE A 164 -9.51 9.47 -2.44
N HIS A 165 -9.18 10.76 -2.28
CA HIS A 165 -8.22 11.25 -1.28
C HIS A 165 -8.66 12.62 -0.75
N PRO A 166 -8.90 12.80 0.57
CA PRO A 166 -9.41 14.05 1.14
C PRO A 166 -8.34 15.15 1.27
N TYR A 167 -7.50 15.28 0.26
CA TYR A 167 -6.46 16.30 0.13
C TYR A 167 -6.24 16.66 -1.34
N LYS A 168 -5.26 17.55 -1.61
CA LYS A 168 -5.01 18.12 -2.93
C LYS A 168 -4.74 17.07 -4.00
N ALA A 169 -5.47 17.13 -5.11
CA ALA A 169 -5.38 16.18 -6.21
C ALA A 169 -3.96 16.02 -6.79
N HIS A 170 -3.21 17.12 -6.90
CA HIS A 170 -1.84 17.09 -7.43
C HIS A 170 -0.80 16.51 -6.46
N GLY A 171 -1.16 16.22 -5.19
CA GLY A 171 -0.29 15.54 -4.24
C GLY A 171 0.17 14.19 -4.80
N TRP A 172 1.49 13.96 -4.86
CA TRP A 172 2.10 12.81 -5.53
C TRP A 172 1.72 12.66 -7.01
N ASN A 173 1.26 13.70 -7.69
CA ASN A 173 0.87 13.67 -9.11
C ASN A 173 -0.33 12.74 -9.38
N ARG A 174 -1.22 12.52 -8.39
CA ARG A 174 -2.35 11.57 -8.48
C ARG A 174 -3.34 11.91 -9.58
N ASP A 175 -3.61 13.21 -9.80
CA ASP A 175 -4.47 13.71 -10.88
C ASP A 175 -4.02 13.26 -12.27
N THR A 176 -2.72 13.10 -12.48
CA THR A 176 -2.13 12.58 -13.71
C THR A 176 -2.04 11.05 -13.71
N VAL A 177 -1.67 10.46 -12.58
CA VAL A 177 -1.33 9.03 -12.50
C VAL A 177 -2.57 8.14 -12.45
N TYR A 178 -3.60 8.49 -11.68
CA TYR A 178 -4.78 7.63 -11.53
C TYR A 178 -5.47 7.30 -12.86
N PRO A 179 -5.67 8.25 -13.81
CA PRO A 179 -6.15 7.90 -15.15
C PRO A 179 -5.22 6.93 -15.90
N LEU A 180 -3.89 7.06 -15.74
CA LEU A 180 -2.90 6.20 -16.40
C LEU A 180 -2.92 4.77 -15.87
N ILE A 181 -3.30 4.57 -14.61
CA ILE A 181 -3.43 3.24 -14.00
C ILE A 181 -4.87 2.72 -14.00
N GLY A 182 -5.80 3.39 -14.68
CA GLY A 182 -7.11 2.84 -15.05
C GLY A 182 -8.31 3.34 -14.26
N PHE A 183 -8.17 4.28 -13.33
CA PHE A 183 -9.34 4.90 -12.67
C PHE A 183 -10.12 5.79 -13.64
N ASP A 184 -11.45 5.69 -13.60
CA ASP A 184 -12.36 6.55 -14.37
C ASP A 184 -12.54 7.92 -13.73
N ASN A 185 -12.56 7.94 -12.38
CA ASN A 185 -12.80 9.13 -11.60
C ASN A 185 -11.84 9.23 -10.42
N PHE A 186 -11.49 10.48 -10.06
CA PHE A 186 -10.73 10.80 -8.87
C PHE A 186 -11.41 11.96 -8.12
N LEU A 187 -11.75 11.74 -6.86
CA LEU A 187 -12.28 12.74 -5.95
C LEU A 187 -11.20 13.19 -4.98
N ASP A 188 -11.10 14.50 -4.79
CA ASP A 188 -10.14 15.12 -3.88
C ASP A 188 -10.83 15.89 -2.73
N GLU A 189 -10.08 16.72 -2.01
CA GLU A 189 -10.59 17.52 -0.89
C GLU A 189 -11.79 18.41 -1.25
N THR A 190 -11.96 18.80 -2.52
CA THR A 190 -13.09 19.65 -2.96
C THR A 190 -14.43 18.93 -2.89
N SER A 191 -14.40 17.59 -2.85
CA SER A 191 -15.59 16.74 -2.70
C SER A 191 -16.02 16.51 -1.26
N MET A 192 -15.22 16.94 -0.29
CA MET A 192 -15.48 16.80 1.14
C MET A 192 -16.44 17.88 1.65
N ASN A 193 -17.11 17.57 2.76
CA ASN A 193 -17.81 18.59 3.53
C ASN A 193 -16.78 19.56 4.16
N PRO A 194 -16.77 20.85 3.80
CA PRO A 194 -15.79 21.80 4.34
C PRO A 194 -15.86 21.96 5.88
N ASN A 195 -17.04 21.69 6.45
CA ASN A 195 -17.31 21.71 7.89
C ASN A 195 -17.22 20.30 8.52
N GLY A 196 -16.75 19.30 7.77
CA GLY A 196 -16.56 17.93 8.26
C GLY A 196 -15.57 17.85 9.41
N GLU A 197 -15.65 16.78 10.17
CA GLU A 197 -14.77 16.56 11.33
C GLU A 197 -13.30 16.53 10.92
N LYS A 198 -12.48 17.22 11.72
CA LYS A 198 -11.02 17.25 11.56
C LYS A 198 -10.34 17.03 12.90
N PHE A 199 -9.32 16.20 12.89
CA PHE A 199 -8.35 16.12 13.96
C PHE A 199 -7.09 16.87 13.53
N ARG A 200 -6.58 17.72 14.40
CA ARG A 200 -5.54 18.66 14.02
C ARG A 200 -6.04 19.50 12.82
N ARG A 201 -5.41 19.44 11.68
CA ARG A 201 -5.81 20.15 10.44
C ARG A 201 -6.36 19.20 9.34
N TRP A 202 -6.39 17.89 9.61
CA TRP A 202 -6.74 16.87 8.64
C TRP A 202 -8.15 16.35 8.86
N TYR A 203 -8.85 16.00 7.78
CA TYR A 203 -10.12 15.29 7.89
C TYR A 203 -9.92 14.00 8.69
N SER A 204 -10.84 13.71 9.61
CA SER A 204 -10.82 12.46 10.36
C SER A 204 -11.12 11.28 9.46
N ASP A 205 -10.63 10.08 9.83
CA ASP A 205 -10.98 8.85 9.11
C ASP A 205 -12.50 8.60 9.18
N ALA A 206 -13.16 9.02 10.25
CA ALA A 206 -14.62 8.92 10.36
C ALA A 206 -15.33 9.77 9.30
N GLU A 207 -14.85 11.00 9.04
CA GLU A 207 -15.42 11.87 8.00
C GLU A 207 -15.07 11.36 6.60
N ASP A 208 -13.87 10.84 6.42
CA ASP A 208 -13.43 10.21 5.17
C ASP A 208 -14.33 9.00 4.84
N TYR A 209 -14.62 8.16 5.83
CA TYR A 209 -15.49 6.98 5.65
C TYR A 209 -16.97 7.35 5.47
N ASN A 210 -17.44 8.47 6.04
CA ASN A 210 -18.77 9.01 5.70
C ASN A 210 -18.86 9.33 4.21
N LYS A 211 -17.77 9.83 3.61
CA LYS A 211 -17.71 10.08 2.16
C LYS A 211 -17.72 8.77 1.36
N ILE A 212 -17.02 7.74 1.80
CA ILE A 212 -17.10 6.40 1.18
C ILE A 212 -18.53 5.86 1.20
N ILE A 213 -19.22 5.99 2.32
CA ILE A 213 -20.63 5.58 2.47
C ILE A 213 -21.54 6.38 1.53
N ASP A 214 -21.34 7.70 1.42
CA ASP A 214 -22.08 8.56 0.51
C ASP A 214 -21.91 8.13 -0.95
N ILE A 215 -20.67 7.85 -1.36
CA ILE A 215 -20.34 7.34 -2.72
C ILE A 215 -21.06 6.01 -2.95
N PHE A 216 -20.97 5.07 -1.99
CA PHE A 216 -21.59 3.76 -2.11
C PHE A 216 -23.12 3.85 -2.21
N ASN A 217 -23.75 4.72 -1.44
CA ASN A 217 -25.20 4.93 -1.48
C ASN A 217 -25.70 5.56 -2.80
N LYS A 218 -24.84 6.33 -3.47
CA LYS A 218 -25.17 7.02 -4.74
C LYS A 218 -24.85 6.19 -5.97
N LYS A 219 -24.14 5.08 -5.85
CA LYS A 219 -23.85 4.22 -6.99
C LYS A 219 -25.13 3.61 -7.56
N LYS A 220 -25.12 3.27 -8.84
CA LYS A 220 -26.21 2.53 -9.47
C LYS A 220 -26.34 1.13 -8.83
N ALA A 221 -27.55 0.77 -8.42
CA ALA A 221 -27.81 -0.55 -7.84
C ALA A 221 -27.39 -1.67 -8.81
N GLY A 222 -26.71 -2.69 -8.29
CA GLY A 222 -26.19 -3.82 -9.07
C GLY A 222 -24.96 -3.52 -9.94
N GLN A 223 -24.54 -2.25 -10.07
CA GLN A 223 -23.27 -1.89 -10.71
C GLN A 223 -22.11 -2.13 -9.73
N PRO A 224 -21.14 -3.00 -10.02
CA PRO A 224 -20.03 -3.21 -9.09
C PRO A 224 -19.11 -1.99 -9.07
N LEU A 225 -18.68 -1.61 -7.87
CA LEU A 225 -17.80 -0.47 -7.61
C LEU A 225 -16.44 -0.96 -7.13
N PHE A 226 -15.38 -0.45 -7.73
CA PHE A 226 -14.04 -0.43 -7.14
C PHE A 226 -13.75 0.97 -6.63
N LEU A 227 -13.64 1.12 -5.32
CA LEU A 227 -13.27 2.36 -4.66
C LEU A 227 -11.93 2.16 -3.97
N PHE A 228 -10.95 3.00 -4.34
CA PHE A 228 -9.64 3.08 -3.70
C PHE A 228 -9.53 4.41 -2.96
N ASN A 229 -9.46 4.34 -1.65
CA ASN A 229 -9.35 5.50 -0.77
C ASN A 229 -7.95 5.57 -0.15
N VAL A 230 -7.39 6.76 -0.09
CA VAL A 230 -6.19 7.08 0.69
C VAL A 230 -6.58 8.11 1.73
N THR A 231 -6.50 7.78 3.03
CA THR A 231 -6.88 8.70 4.10
C THR A 231 -5.82 9.77 4.39
N ILE A 232 -6.04 10.67 5.34
CA ILE A 232 -5.11 11.76 5.68
C ILE A 232 -4.98 12.00 7.18
N GLN A 233 -5.88 11.45 8.02
CA GLN A 233 -5.97 11.75 9.45
C GLN A 233 -4.62 11.65 10.16
N ASN A 234 -3.89 10.57 9.93
CA ASN A 234 -2.67 10.25 10.67
C ASN A 234 -1.41 10.85 10.07
N HIS A 235 -1.53 11.69 9.04
CA HIS A 235 -0.38 12.36 8.41
C HIS A 235 0.50 13.07 9.43
N GLY A 236 1.81 13.03 9.25
CA GLY A 236 2.83 13.50 10.18
C GLY A 236 2.63 14.92 10.72
N GLY A 237 3.43 15.30 11.71
CA GLY A 237 3.32 16.57 12.45
C GLY A 237 2.81 16.36 13.87
N TYR A 238 3.28 15.33 14.57
CA TYR A 238 2.83 14.96 15.92
C TYR A 238 3.44 15.81 17.04
N LEU A 239 4.28 16.79 16.72
CA LEU A 239 5.01 17.63 17.70
C LEU A 239 4.10 18.56 18.52
N ILE A 240 2.97 18.98 17.96
CA ILE A 240 2.08 19.96 18.55
C ILE A 240 0.80 19.28 19.04
N ALA A 241 0.42 19.52 20.28
CA ALA A 241 -0.88 19.14 20.82
C ALA A 241 -1.94 20.09 20.27
N ASP A 242 -2.96 19.54 19.62
CA ASP A 242 -4.06 20.31 19.06
C ASP A 242 -5.30 20.24 19.97
N LYS A 243 -6.00 21.38 20.08
CA LYS A 243 -7.18 21.49 20.96
C LYS A 243 -8.38 20.67 20.50
N ASN A 244 -8.44 20.34 19.21
CA ASN A 244 -9.55 19.59 18.60
C ASN A 244 -9.31 18.08 18.56
N PHE A 245 -8.29 17.59 19.27
CA PHE A 245 -7.96 16.17 19.34
C PHE A 245 -7.58 15.76 20.76
N LYS A 246 -8.25 14.72 21.29
CA LYS A 246 -7.99 14.22 22.63
C LYS A 246 -6.99 13.06 22.59
N GLU A 247 -5.86 13.23 23.25
CA GLU A 247 -4.89 12.15 23.42
C GLU A 247 -5.35 11.14 24.47
N GLU A 248 -5.83 9.98 24.03
CA GLU A 248 -6.40 8.97 24.93
C GLU A 248 -5.43 7.83 25.25
N ILE A 249 -4.48 7.55 24.36
CA ILE A 249 -3.49 6.49 24.55
C ILE A 249 -2.23 7.07 25.22
N LYS A 250 -1.78 6.40 26.28
CA LYS A 250 -0.55 6.73 27.00
C LYS A 250 0.31 5.46 27.14
N ILE A 251 1.55 5.56 26.72
CA ILE A 251 2.55 4.50 26.90
C ILE A 251 3.00 4.52 28.37
N LYS A 252 3.08 3.35 28.98
CA LYS A 252 3.48 3.16 30.39
C LYS A 252 5.01 3.06 30.55
N ASP A 253 5.75 3.87 29.82
CA ASP A 253 7.21 3.97 29.90
C ASP A 253 7.57 5.46 30.00
N GLU A 254 8.33 5.81 31.04
CA GLU A 254 8.72 7.21 31.29
C GLU A 254 9.59 7.81 30.18
N LYS A 255 10.25 6.97 29.38
CA LYS A 255 11.05 7.39 28.22
C LYS A 255 10.23 7.55 26.95
N ALA A 256 8.93 7.22 26.97
CA ALA A 256 8.05 7.41 25.83
C ALA A 256 7.86 8.92 25.54
N THR A 257 7.77 9.25 24.26
CA THR A 257 7.61 10.63 23.81
C THR A 257 6.13 11.03 23.72
N ASP A 258 5.82 12.31 23.88
CA ASP A 258 4.47 12.83 23.67
C ASP A 258 4.00 12.62 22.22
N THR A 259 4.93 12.67 21.26
CA THR A 259 4.64 12.39 19.84
C THR A 259 4.17 10.96 19.63
N ALA A 260 4.76 9.99 20.31
CA ALA A 260 4.33 8.58 20.26
C ALA A 260 2.94 8.38 20.88
N ASN A 261 2.65 9.00 22.04
CA ASN A 261 1.33 8.97 22.66
C ASN A 261 0.25 9.57 21.74
N ARG A 262 0.56 10.69 21.12
CA ARG A 262 -0.31 11.42 20.19
C ARG A 262 -0.57 10.59 18.94
N TYR A 263 0.47 10.00 18.37
CA TYR A 263 0.35 9.08 17.23
C TYR A 263 -0.53 7.87 17.56
N LEU A 264 -0.28 7.17 18.66
CA LEU A 264 -1.10 6.00 19.05
C LEU A 264 -2.56 6.37 19.33
N SER A 265 -2.81 7.59 19.82
CA SER A 265 -4.18 8.08 20.01
C SER A 265 -4.90 8.31 18.67
N LEU A 266 -4.17 8.77 17.63
CA LEU A 266 -4.73 8.85 16.25
C LEU A 266 -5.04 7.47 15.68
N ILE A 267 -4.16 6.48 15.90
CA ILE A 267 -4.44 5.09 15.49
C ILE A 267 -5.68 4.52 16.18
N HIS A 268 -5.88 4.87 17.45
CA HIS A 268 -7.09 4.49 18.18
C HIS A 268 -8.37 5.08 17.57
N GLU A 269 -8.31 6.33 17.08
CA GLU A 269 -9.43 6.92 16.34
C GLU A 269 -9.65 6.27 14.97
N SER A 270 -8.57 5.86 14.29
CA SER A 270 -8.68 5.07 13.05
C SER A 270 -9.37 3.72 13.28
N ASP A 271 -9.07 3.04 14.38
CA ASP A 271 -9.73 1.79 14.78
C ASP A 271 -11.24 2.00 15.01
N ARG A 272 -11.62 3.06 15.72
CA ARG A 272 -13.03 3.43 15.93
C ARG A 272 -13.76 3.77 14.62
N ALA A 273 -13.09 4.49 13.73
CA ALA A 273 -13.66 4.80 12.41
C ALA A 273 -13.84 3.53 11.58
N PHE A 274 -12.87 2.59 11.63
CA PHE A 274 -12.97 1.33 10.93
C PHE A 274 -14.11 0.46 11.44
N GLU A 275 -14.39 0.44 12.75
CA GLU A 275 -15.57 -0.21 13.30
C GLU A 275 -16.87 0.29 12.67
N LYS A 276 -17.01 1.61 12.52
CA LYS A 276 -18.22 2.22 11.93
C LYS A 276 -18.43 1.81 10.48
N ILE A 277 -17.39 1.83 9.65
CA ILE A 277 -17.51 1.48 8.23
C ILE A 277 -17.74 -0.03 8.04
N ILE A 278 -17.12 -0.90 8.84
CA ILE A 278 -17.38 -2.34 8.82
C ILE A 278 -18.84 -2.63 9.23
N ASN A 279 -19.34 -2.00 10.30
CA ASN A 279 -20.73 -2.14 10.72
C ASN A 279 -21.71 -1.65 9.65
N TYR A 280 -21.37 -0.60 8.89
CA TYR A 280 -22.16 -0.17 7.75
C TYR A 280 -22.21 -1.25 6.66
N PHE A 281 -21.08 -1.77 6.20
CA PHE A 281 -21.02 -2.78 5.14
C PHE A 281 -21.58 -4.14 5.57
N LYS A 282 -21.48 -4.50 6.85
CA LYS A 282 -22.10 -5.72 7.41
C LYS A 282 -23.63 -5.76 7.18
N ASN A 283 -24.28 -4.60 7.14
CA ASN A 283 -25.71 -4.47 6.95
C ASN A 283 -26.13 -4.28 5.47
N GLN A 284 -25.18 -4.29 4.52
CA GLN A 284 -25.50 -4.15 3.10
C GLN A 284 -25.88 -5.50 2.48
N LYS A 285 -26.82 -5.45 1.52
CA LYS A 285 -27.27 -6.65 0.78
C LYS A 285 -26.31 -7.05 -0.33
N GLU A 286 -25.65 -6.07 -0.95
CA GLU A 286 -24.68 -6.33 -2.00
C GLU A 286 -23.38 -6.90 -1.40
N PRO A 287 -22.83 -7.97 -1.98
CA PRO A 287 -21.54 -8.50 -1.50
C PRO A 287 -20.47 -7.43 -1.63
N THR A 288 -19.72 -7.23 -0.56
CA THR A 288 -18.69 -6.21 -0.48
C THR A 288 -17.47 -6.79 0.25
N ILE A 289 -16.31 -6.61 -0.34
CA ILE A 289 -15.02 -6.89 0.28
C ILE A 289 -14.34 -5.57 0.61
N VAL A 290 -13.85 -5.45 1.84
CA VAL A 290 -13.14 -4.27 2.34
C VAL A 290 -11.71 -4.66 2.65
N VAL A 291 -10.75 -3.93 2.08
CA VAL A 291 -9.33 -4.08 2.41
C VAL A 291 -8.89 -2.80 3.11
N MET A 292 -8.27 -2.91 4.28
CA MET A 292 -7.58 -1.80 4.92
C MET A 292 -6.12 -2.17 5.18
N PHE A 293 -5.20 -1.25 4.93
CA PHE A 293 -3.79 -1.43 5.24
C PHE A 293 -3.09 -0.08 5.46
N GLY A 294 -1.98 -0.11 6.20
CA GLY A 294 -1.11 1.06 6.35
C GLY A 294 -0.17 1.24 5.16
N ASP A 295 0.15 2.47 4.83
CA ASP A 295 1.12 2.78 3.76
C ASP A 295 2.57 2.75 4.25
N HIS A 296 2.83 3.15 5.50
CA HIS A 296 4.13 3.12 6.17
C HIS A 296 4.00 3.37 7.68
N GLN A 297 5.07 3.09 8.43
CA GLN A 297 5.16 3.51 9.83
C GLN A 297 5.44 5.01 9.98
N PRO A 298 5.12 5.61 11.14
CA PRO A 298 5.33 7.04 11.40
C PRO A 298 6.81 7.39 11.50
N LYS A 299 7.17 8.60 11.07
CA LYS A 299 8.47 9.21 11.42
C LYS A 299 8.38 9.84 12.81
N LEU A 300 8.57 9.02 13.84
CA LEU A 300 8.78 9.45 15.21
C LEU A 300 10.28 9.68 15.47
N GLU A 301 10.63 10.12 16.67
CA GLU A 301 12.01 10.33 17.08
C GLU A 301 12.84 9.05 17.00
N ASP A 302 14.07 9.15 16.51
CA ASP A 302 14.98 8.00 16.46
C ASP A 302 15.23 7.41 17.86
N SER A 303 15.29 8.25 18.90
CA SER A 303 15.41 7.81 20.30
C SER A 303 14.23 6.94 20.76
N PHE A 304 13.02 7.19 20.27
CA PHE A 304 11.87 6.35 20.59
C PHE A 304 11.99 4.97 19.91
N TYR A 305 12.42 4.91 18.66
CA TYR A 305 12.68 3.62 18.01
C TYR A 305 13.85 2.89 18.65
N GLU A 306 14.93 3.57 19.03
CA GLU A 306 16.04 2.97 19.79
C GLU A 306 15.58 2.41 21.15
N LEU A 307 14.65 3.09 21.81
CA LEU A 307 14.00 2.56 23.02
C LEU A 307 13.26 1.26 22.73
N LEU A 308 12.47 1.19 21.63
CA LEU A 308 11.74 -0.02 21.26
C LEU A 308 12.69 -1.16 20.88
N TYR A 309 13.75 -0.91 20.14
CA TYR A 309 14.73 -1.94 19.75
C TYR A 309 15.68 -2.33 20.89
N GLY A 310 15.83 -1.49 21.92
CA GLY A 310 16.82 -1.66 22.98
C GLY A 310 18.26 -1.49 22.51
N LYS A 311 18.48 -0.87 21.34
CA LYS A 311 19.80 -0.64 20.72
C LYS A 311 19.74 0.48 19.66
N SER A 312 20.95 0.92 19.23
CA SER A 312 21.06 1.92 18.17
C SER A 312 20.49 1.44 16.82
N LEU A 313 19.79 2.33 16.11
CA LEU A 313 19.23 2.06 14.79
C LEU A 313 20.31 1.69 13.75
N ASN A 314 21.55 2.15 13.93
CA ASN A 314 22.67 1.82 13.03
C ASN A 314 23.17 0.36 13.19
N SER A 315 22.74 -0.35 14.23
CA SER A 315 23.14 -1.73 14.52
C SER A 315 22.07 -2.77 14.20
N LEU A 316 21.00 -2.37 13.53
CA LEU A 316 19.91 -3.28 13.17
C LEU A 316 20.34 -4.25 12.08
N SER A 317 20.07 -5.55 12.29
CA SER A 317 20.11 -6.54 11.21
C SER A 317 18.99 -6.28 10.19
N LEU A 318 19.10 -6.88 9.00
CA LEU A 318 18.05 -6.76 7.98
C LEU A 318 16.67 -7.19 8.53
N LYS A 319 16.59 -8.30 9.25
CA LYS A 319 15.36 -8.77 9.91
C LYS A 319 14.76 -7.74 10.87
N GLU A 320 15.60 -7.07 11.63
CA GLU A 320 15.16 -6.03 12.56
C GLU A 320 14.75 -4.76 11.79
N LEU A 321 15.52 -4.37 10.78
CA LEU A 321 15.18 -3.24 9.92
C LEU A 321 13.80 -3.42 9.27
N GLN A 322 13.49 -4.62 8.77
CA GLN A 322 12.20 -4.93 8.17
C GLN A 322 11.00 -4.66 9.10
N LYS A 323 11.18 -4.76 10.41
CA LYS A 323 10.12 -4.40 11.38
C LYS A 323 9.68 -2.94 11.27
N LYS A 324 10.56 -2.01 10.88
CA LYS A 324 10.19 -0.59 10.62
C LYS A 324 9.39 -0.41 9.33
N TYR A 325 9.42 -1.39 8.45
CA TYR A 325 8.70 -1.42 7.18
C TYR A 325 7.52 -2.39 7.22
N THR A 326 7.06 -2.73 8.41
CA THR A 326 5.94 -3.65 8.62
C THR A 326 4.72 -2.87 9.10
N VAL A 327 3.59 -3.07 8.41
CA VAL A 327 2.31 -2.41 8.69
C VAL A 327 1.18 -3.44 8.74
N PRO A 328 0.07 -3.18 9.46
CA PRO A 328 -1.06 -4.09 9.48
C PRO A 328 -1.84 -4.05 8.16
N PHE A 329 -2.47 -5.18 7.84
CA PHE A 329 -3.49 -5.26 6.79
C PHE A 329 -4.69 -6.10 7.26
N ILE A 330 -5.86 -5.78 6.73
CA ILE A 330 -7.12 -6.46 6.96
C ILE A 330 -7.82 -6.65 5.61
N ILE A 331 -8.31 -7.86 5.35
CA ILE A 331 -9.28 -8.17 4.29
C ILE A 331 -10.52 -8.68 5.01
N TRP A 332 -11.63 -7.96 4.90
CA TRP A 332 -12.91 -8.32 5.49
C TRP A 332 -14.00 -8.36 4.41
N ALA A 333 -14.97 -9.24 4.56
CA ALA A 333 -16.10 -9.28 3.65
C ALA A 333 -17.42 -9.45 4.42
N ASN A 334 -18.53 -8.95 3.86
CA ASN A 334 -19.87 -9.23 4.37
C ASN A 334 -20.44 -10.56 3.85
N TYR A 335 -19.58 -11.41 3.33
CA TYR A 335 -19.86 -12.77 2.87
C TYR A 335 -18.73 -13.71 3.30
N ASP A 336 -18.97 -15.03 3.24
CA ASP A 336 -18.01 -16.04 3.70
C ASP A 336 -16.68 -15.95 2.92
N ILE A 337 -15.58 -15.79 3.63
CA ILE A 337 -14.21 -15.95 3.13
C ILE A 337 -13.41 -16.84 4.09
N ASP A 338 -12.28 -17.37 3.61
CA ASP A 338 -11.38 -18.19 4.42
C ASP A 338 -10.65 -17.32 5.46
N ALA A 339 -11.27 -17.17 6.64
CA ALA A 339 -10.73 -16.35 7.72
C ALA A 339 -9.37 -16.84 8.22
N LYS A 340 -8.42 -15.93 8.40
CA LYS A 340 -7.07 -16.17 8.92
C LYS A 340 -6.61 -14.98 9.75
N SER A 341 -6.10 -15.24 10.93
CA SER A 341 -5.44 -14.25 11.78
C SER A 341 -3.92 -14.46 11.79
N ASP A 342 -3.21 -13.43 12.20
CA ASP A 342 -1.74 -13.45 12.38
C ASP A 342 -0.98 -13.87 11.10
N VAL A 343 -1.49 -13.43 9.95
CA VAL A 343 -0.82 -13.67 8.67
C VAL A 343 0.46 -12.84 8.61
N GLU A 344 1.57 -13.53 8.57
CA GLU A 344 2.89 -12.94 8.44
C GLU A 344 3.49 -13.23 7.05
N ASN A 345 4.61 -12.59 6.75
CA ASN A 345 5.35 -12.78 5.49
C ASN A 345 4.45 -12.54 4.27
N VAL A 346 3.94 -11.32 4.17
CA VAL A 346 3.23 -10.77 3.01
C VAL A 346 3.87 -9.43 2.68
N SER A 347 3.81 -8.98 1.45
CA SER A 347 4.17 -7.62 1.05
C SER A 347 3.09 -6.98 0.20
N ALA A 348 3.14 -5.64 0.11
CA ALA A 348 2.08 -4.84 -0.51
C ALA A 348 1.76 -5.26 -1.96
N ASN A 349 2.77 -5.68 -2.73
CA ASN A 349 2.63 -6.14 -4.11
C ASN A 349 1.79 -7.43 -4.28
N TYR A 350 1.62 -8.24 -3.22
CA TYR A 350 0.79 -9.45 -3.26
C TYR A 350 -0.65 -9.24 -2.78
N LEU A 351 -0.90 -8.16 -2.02
CA LEU A 351 -2.14 -8.00 -1.27
C LEU A 351 -3.38 -7.95 -2.19
N SER A 352 -3.30 -7.29 -3.34
CA SER A 352 -4.40 -7.24 -4.30
C SER A 352 -4.74 -8.63 -4.87
N SER A 353 -3.73 -9.45 -5.17
CA SER A 353 -3.94 -10.83 -5.64
C SER A 353 -4.54 -11.72 -4.55
N LEU A 354 -4.12 -11.56 -3.29
CA LEU A 354 -4.71 -12.25 -2.14
C LEU A 354 -6.18 -11.87 -1.92
N MET A 355 -6.51 -10.60 -2.07
CA MET A 355 -7.89 -10.11 -2.02
C MET A 355 -8.73 -10.72 -3.14
N LEU A 356 -8.22 -10.74 -4.38
CA LEU A 356 -8.93 -11.32 -5.52
C LEU A 356 -9.23 -12.81 -5.33
N GLN A 357 -8.36 -13.59 -4.70
CA GLN A 357 -8.62 -14.99 -4.35
C GLN A 357 -9.89 -15.17 -3.51
N GLN A 358 -10.27 -14.20 -2.68
CA GLN A 358 -11.45 -14.25 -1.83
C GLN A 358 -12.75 -13.87 -2.56
N THR A 359 -12.68 -13.64 -3.86
CA THR A 359 -13.80 -13.23 -4.72
C THR A 359 -14.11 -14.29 -5.78
N ASN A 360 -15.07 -14.00 -6.64
CA ASN A 360 -15.36 -14.75 -7.88
C ASN A 360 -14.86 -14.03 -9.15
N LEU A 361 -13.93 -13.10 -9.00
CA LEU A 361 -13.40 -12.28 -10.09
C LEU A 361 -12.30 -13.01 -10.87
N LYS A 362 -12.18 -12.70 -12.16
CA LYS A 362 -11.06 -13.20 -12.96
C LYS A 362 -9.74 -12.60 -12.46
N MET A 363 -8.71 -13.42 -12.47
CA MET A 363 -7.34 -13.12 -12.11
C MET A 363 -6.45 -13.25 -13.35
N SER A 364 -5.61 -12.25 -13.60
CA SER A 364 -4.69 -12.27 -14.74
C SER A 364 -3.57 -13.27 -14.54
N ARG A 365 -2.87 -13.62 -15.61
CA ARG A 365 -1.65 -14.43 -15.55
C ARG A 365 -0.59 -13.81 -14.64
N TYR A 366 -0.56 -12.47 -14.54
CA TYR A 366 0.33 -11.77 -13.62
C TYR A 366 -0.05 -11.98 -12.15
N ASN A 367 -1.34 -11.97 -11.81
CA ASN A 367 -1.78 -12.34 -10.46
C ASN A 367 -1.36 -13.76 -10.10
N GLU A 368 -1.48 -14.71 -11.04
CA GLU A 368 -1.04 -16.09 -10.83
C GLU A 368 0.48 -16.23 -10.66
N PHE A 369 1.25 -15.47 -11.46
CA PHE A 369 2.70 -15.35 -11.26
C PHE A 369 3.03 -14.85 -9.84
N LEU A 370 2.37 -13.79 -9.38
CA LEU A 370 2.60 -13.20 -8.05
C LEU A 370 2.25 -14.19 -6.94
N LEU A 371 1.14 -14.91 -7.05
CA LEU A 371 0.74 -15.92 -6.06
C LEU A 371 1.71 -17.11 -6.05
N ASN A 372 2.20 -17.52 -7.20
CA ASN A 372 3.23 -18.56 -7.30
C ASN A 372 4.56 -18.08 -6.72
N MET A 373 4.99 -16.86 -7.06
CA MET A 373 6.19 -16.26 -6.50
C MET A 373 6.11 -16.16 -4.97
N ARG A 374 4.95 -15.81 -4.42
CA ARG A 374 4.72 -15.72 -2.98
C ARG A 374 4.97 -17.04 -2.24
N ASN A 375 4.81 -18.19 -2.87
CA ASN A 375 5.10 -19.48 -2.24
C ASN A 375 6.60 -19.67 -1.95
N GLU A 376 7.48 -19.05 -2.73
CA GLU A 376 8.93 -19.14 -2.58
C GLU A 376 9.51 -17.88 -1.91
N VAL A 377 8.97 -16.70 -2.23
CA VAL A 377 9.36 -15.38 -1.72
C VAL A 377 8.10 -14.68 -1.17
N PRO A 378 7.64 -15.08 0.01
CA PRO A 378 6.36 -14.60 0.57
C PRO A 378 6.31 -13.10 0.86
N ALA A 379 7.45 -12.43 1.05
CA ALA A 379 7.48 -11.00 1.26
C ALA A 379 8.73 -10.36 0.65
N LEU A 380 8.57 -9.19 0.04
CA LEU A 380 9.65 -8.46 -0.63
C LEU A 380 9.38 -6.97 -0.56
N ASN A 381 10.41 -6.17 -0.31
CA ASN A 381 10.37 -4.71 -0.36
C ASN A 381 11.71 -4.11 -0.83
N ALA A 382 11.84 -2.79 -0.79
CA ALA A 382 13.06 -2.09 -1.23
C ALA A 382 14.33 -2.44 -0.42
N ASN A 383 14.19 -3.03 0.77
CA ASN A 383 15.33 -3.39 1.63
C ASN A 383 15.80 -4.84 1.44
N GLY A 384 14.97 -5.73 0.92
CA GLY A 384 15.27 -7.15 0.80
C GLY A 384 14.00 -8.00 0.69
N TYR A 385 14.18 -9.30 0.88
CA TYR A 385 13.05 -10.24 0.82
C TYR A 385 13.16 -11.31 1.91
N VAL A 386 12.04 -11.96 2.17
CA VAL A 386 11.92 -13.11 3.06
C VAL A 386 11.61 -14.33 2.19
N ASP A 387 12.36 -15.41 2.37
CA ASP A 387 12.11 -16.67 1.69
C ASP A 387 11.03 -17.52 2.42
N LYS A 388 10.64 -18.63 1.81
CA LYS A 388 9.62 -19.55 2.34
C LYS A 388 9.97 -20.14 3.71
N ASP A 389 11.24 -20.15 4.07
CA ASP A 389 11.73 -20.65 5.37
C ASP A 389 11.83 -19.51 6.41
N GLY A 390 11.43 -18.29 6.05
CA GLY A 390 11.41 -17.11 6.92
C GLY A 390 12.78 -16.44 7.09
N LYS A 391 13.77 -16.77 6.25
CA LYS A 391 15.08 -16.14 6.26
C LYS A 391 15.05 -14.84 5.44
N ASN A 392 15.72 -13.81 5.97
CA ASN A 392 15.85 -12.52 5.31
C ASN A 392 17.09 -12.48 4.41
N HIS A 393 16.93 -11.95 3.21
CA HIS A 393 17.96 -11.83 2.19
C HIS A 393 18.03 -10.39 1.66
N GLU A 394 19.24 -9.95 1.34
CA GLU A 394 19.41 -8.72 0.58
C GLU A 394 19.04 -8.93 -0.90
N LEU A 395 18.58 -7.87 -1.58
CA LEU A 395 18.21 -7.96 -3.00
C LEU A 395 19.38 -8.32 -3.92
N SER A 396 20.62 -8.04 -3.48
CA SER A 396 21.85 -8.32 -4.20
C SER A 396 22.37 -9.75 -4.05
N GLU A 397 21.79 -10.54 -3.14
CA GLU A 397 22.23 -11.93 -2.94
C GLU A 397 21.99 -12.79 -4.18
N ASN A 398 22.99 -13.59 -4.55
CA ASN A 398 22.85 -14.60 -5.59
C ASN A 398 22.58 -15.97 -4.94
N ASN A 399 21.38 -16.49 -5.11
CA ASN A 399 20.93 -17.74 -4.52
C ASN A 399 19.83 -18.40 -5.40
N GLU A 400 19.18 -19.43 -4.89
CA GLU A 400 18.13 -20.18 -5.60
C GLU A 400 16.93 -19.32 -6.05
N TYR A 401 16.62 -18.22 -5.35
CA TYR A 401 15.53 -17.30 -5.66
C TYR A 401 15.87 -16.25 -6.72
N THR A 402 17.16 -16.07 -7.04
CA THR A 402 17.65 -15.04 -7.98
C THR A 402 16.93 -15.10 -9.33
N LYS A 403 16.74 -16.31 -9.88
CA LYS A 403 16.04 -16.49 -11.16
C LYS A 403 14.59 -16.01 -11.11
N LEU A 404 13.87 -16.30 -10.02
CA LEU A 404 12.48 -15.91 -9.83
C LEU A 404 12.36 -14.39 -9.66
N ILE A 405 13.24 -13.79 -8.87
CA ILE A 405 13.31 -12.34 -8.69
C ILE A 405 13.64 -11.63 -10.01
N THR A 406 14.57 -12.18 -10.81
CA THR A 406 14.87 -11.64 -12.15
C THR A 406 13.67 -11.72 -13.09
N GLN A 407 12.92 -12.82 -13.08
CA GLN A 407 11.67 -12.91 -13.85
C GLN A 407 10.67 -11.83 -13.41
N TYR A 408 10.52 -11.60 -12.12
CA TYR A 408 9.66 -10.53 -11.60
C TYR A 408 10.15 -9.15 -12.05
N GLN A 409 11.44 -8.89 -12.08
CA GLN A 409 12.02 -7.65 -12.63
C GLN A 409 11.67 -7.46 -14.11
N TYR A 410 11.69 -8.54 -14.94
CA TYR A 410 11.27 -8.47 -16.34
C TYR A 410 9.82 -8.05 -16.49
N LEU A 411 8.91 -8.64 -15.70
CA LEU A 411 7.50 -8.31 -15.77
C LEU A 411 7.22 -6.87 -15.34
N GLN A 412 7.91 -6.40 -14.30
CA GLN A 412 7.83 -5.01 -13.84
C GLN A 412 8.38 -4.02 -14.87
N TYR A 413 9.54 -4.32 -15.47
CA TYR A 413 10.12 -3.49 -16.51
C TYR A 413 9.20 -3.41 -17.73
N ASN A 414 8.62 -4.53 -18.14
CA ASN A 414 7.64 -4.60 -19.22
C ASN A 414 6.43 -3.68 -18.97
N SER A 415 5.83 -3.75 -17.79
CA SER A 415 4.63 -2.97 -17.47
C SER A 415 4.90 -1.47 -17.32
N LEU A 416 6.07 -1.10 -16.76
CA LEU A 416 6.36 0.28 -16.37
C LEU A 416 7.25 1.04 -17.36
N MET A 417 8.19 0.35 -18.00
CA MET A 417 9.24 1.01 -18.81
C MET A 417 9.11 0.75 -20.31
N ASP A 418 8.72 -0.47 -20.71
CA ASP A 418 8.59 -0.85 -22.12
C ASP A 418 7.21 -0.54 -22.68
N LYS A 419 6.88 0.75 -22.76
CA LYS A 419 5.56 1.23 -23.19
C LYS A 419 5.09 0.72 -24.58
N LYS A 420 6.02 0.22 -25.41
CA LYS A 420 5.70 -0.27 -26.76
C LYS A 420 5.28 -1.73 -26.77
N HIS A 421 5.75 -2.51 -25.79
CA HIS A 421 5.60 -3.96 -25.78
C HIS A 421 4.97 -4.45 -24.45
N VAL A 422 4.12 -3.63 -23.80
CA VAL A 422 3.38 -4.06 -22.61
C VAL A 422 2.57 -5.32 -22.97
N SER A 423 2.84 -6.43 -22.31
CA SER A 423 2.19 -7.70 -22.59
C SER A 423 0.71 -7.68 -22.18
N THR A 424 -0.19 -7.64 -23.16
CA THR A 424 -1.63 -7.73 -22.90
C THR A 424 -2.03 -9.07 -22.32
N ASP A 425 -1.40 -10.15 -22.76
CA ASP A 425 -1.71 -11.52 -22.34
C ASP A 425 -1.36 -11.76 -20.87
N LEU A 426 -0.30 -11.09 -20.37
CA LEU A 426 0.11 -11.21 -18.99
C LEU A 426 -0.86 -10.46 -18.04
N PHE A 427 -1.27 -9.24 -18.42
CA PHE A 427 -1.97 -8.32 -17.51
C PHE A 427 -3.49 -8.25 -17.72
N SER A 428 -4.02 -8.77 -18.85
CA SER A 428 -5.45 -8.77 -19.13
C SER A 428 -6.15 -9.94 -18.48
N VAL A 429 -7.43 -9.75 -18.15
CA VAL A 429 -8.37 -10.81 -17.75
C VAL A 429 -9.38 -11.16 -18.84
N LYS A 430 -9.23 -10.55 -20.03
CA LYS A 430 -10.00 -10.95 -21.21
C LYS A 430 -9.43 -12.28 -21.71
N ASP A 431 -10.33 -13.19 -22.08
CA ASP A 431 -9.92 -14.41 -22.75
C ASP A 431 -9.19 -14.00 -24.04
N GLY A 432 -7.96 -14.49 -24.23
CA GLY A 432 -7.22 -14.26 -25.47
C GLY A 432 -8.05 -14.74 -26.66
N LYS A 433 -7.99 -13.99 -27.75
CA LYS A 433 -8.61 -14.38 -29.02
C LYS A 433 -7.92 -15.61 -29.56
#